data_1b672a7f09ea4ecc04a9a44c3981af5e
#
_entry.id   1b672a7f09ea4ecc04a9a44c3981af5e
#
_cell.length_a   1.000
_cell.length_b   1.000
_cell.length_c   1.000
_cell.angle_alpha   90.00
_cell.angle_beta   90.00
_cell.angle_gamma   90.00
#
_symmetry.space_group_name_H-M   'P 1'
#
loop_
_entity.id
_entity.type
_entity.pdbx_description
1 polymer ?
#
loop_
_entity_poly.entity_id
_entity_poly.type
_entity_poly.pdbx_seq_one_letter_code
_entity_poly.pdbx_strand_id
1 'polypeptide(L)'
;MIDTHSHIYGEEFDEDRSQVVERAFAAGVSHILLPNINKESIAPMLSLCQEYPGRLFPMMGLHPEDVNASYRETLSYMDSLLADEHHPYVAVGEVGLDFYWDETYRREQTETFRTQVEWAVQRRLPLVIHIRNAHKELVEVMSDYASSGLRGIFHCFGGTLEEARQLLAFGGFCLGIGGILTFKKSSLPEVLAHVPLSRIVMETDSPYLAPVPHRGKRNESAFVTEVQQKLAYIYNVSPEEVERCTDENVKCVFNRIKWQ
;
A
#
# COMPACT_ATOMS: atom_id res chain seq x y z
N MET A 1 -4.83 -15.15 2.91
CA MET A 1 -3.90 -13.98 2.91
C MET A 1 -4.48 -12.82 2.12
N ILE A 2 -4.19 -11.60 2.51
CA ILE A 2 -4.54 -10.38 1.77
C ILE A 2 -3.24 -9.71 1.29
N ASP A 3 -3.16 -9.43 -0.02
CA ASP A 3 -2.11 -8.58 -0.59
C ASP A 3 -2.60 -7.13 -0.57
N THR A 4 -2.02 -6.29 0.29
CA THR A 4 -2.52 -4.94 0.53
C THR A 4 -2.04 -3.91 -0.49
N HIS A 5 -1.16 -4.29 -1.44
CA HIS A 5 -0.61 -3.36 -2.40
C HIS A 5 -0.09 -4.08 -3.66
N SER A 6 -0.79 -3.91 -4.78
CA SER A 6 -0.38 -4.50 -6.06
C SER A 6 -0.90 -3.68 -7.24
N HIS A 7 -0.04 -3.45 -8.25
CA HIS A 7 -0.36 -2.75 -9.49
C HIS A 7 -0.63 -3.70 -10.65
N ILE A 8 -1.27 -4.84 -10.41
CA ILE A 8 -1.53 -5.88 -11.43
C ILE A 8 -2.43 -5.41 -12.59
N TYR A 9 -2.99 -4.21 -12.51
CA TYR A 9 -3.68 -3.56 -13.62
C TYR A 9 -2.71 -2.90 -14.62
N GLY A 10 -1.41 -2.80 -14.29
CA GLY A 10 -0.37 -2.18 -15.10
C GLY A 10 -0.06 -2.94 -16.39
N GLU A 11 0.56 -2.25 -17.36
CA GLU A 11 0.91 -2.76 -18.69
C GLU A 11 1.83 -3.98 -18.61
N GLU A 12 2.63 -4.11 -17.56
CA GLU A 12 3.54 -5.24 -17.34
C GLU A 12 2.80 -6.58 -17.26
N PHE A 13 1.49 -6.55 -17.06
CA PHE A 13 0.65 -7.74 -16.92
C PHE A 13 -0.29 -7.98 -18.11
N ASP A 14 -0.24 -7.15 -19.16
CA ASP A 14 -1.20 -7.22 -20.28
C ASP A 14 -1.27 -8.60 -20.92
N GLU A 15 -0.12 -9.29 -21.05
CA GLU A 15 -0.04 -10.60 -21.71
C GLU A 15 -0.65 -11.76 -20.88
N ASP A 16 -0.63 -11.65 -19.53
CA ASP A 16 -1.00 -12.78 -18.65
C ASP A 16 -1.75 -12.39 -17.37
N ARG A 17 -2.35 -11.20 -17.32
CA ARG A 17 -3.02 -10.61 -16.12
C ARG A 17 -3.98 -11.58 -15.44
N SER A 18 -4.90 -12.19 -16.19
CA SER A 18 -5.87 -13.14 -15.63
C SER A 18 -5.17 -14.34 -14.99
N GLN A 19 -4.12 -14.85 -15.62
CA GLN A 19 -3.34 -15.98 -15.10
C GLN A 19 -2.59 -15.59 -13.83
N VAL A 20 -2.08 -14.34 -13.73
CA VAL A 20 -1.46 -13.80 -12.49
C VAL A 20 -2.46 -13.77 -11.36
N VAL A 21 -3.68 -13.28 -11.60
CA VAL A 21 -4.76 -13.27 -10.60
C VAL A 21 -5.13 -14.70 -10.17
N GLU A 22 -5.26 -15.62 -11.11
CA GLU A 22 -5.54 -17.04 -10.82
C GLU A 22 -4.43 -17.68 -9.99
N ARG A 23 -3.14 -17.41 -10.32
CA ARG A 23 -2.01 -17.90 -9.51
C ARG A 23 -2.03 -17.35 -8.09
N ALA A 24 -2.38 -16.07 -7.92
CA ALA A 24 -2.53 -15.48 -6.60
C ALA A 24 -3.60 -16.20 -5.77
N PHE A 25 -4.77 -16.43 -6.36
CA PHE A 25 -5.85 -17.16 -5.69
C PHE A 25 -5.48 -18.61 -5.39
N ALA A 26 -4.81 -19.29 -6.31
CA ALA A 26 -4.31 -20.65 -6.10
C ALA A 26 -3.24 -20.74 -4.98
N ALA A 27 -2.47 -19.67 -4.78
CA ALA A 27 -1.49 -19.54 -3.70
C ALA A 27 -2.13 -19.17 -2.33
N GLY A 28 -3.46 -19.01 -2.27
CA GLY A 28 -4.19 -18.70 -1.04
C GLY A 28 -4.40 -17.20 -0.78
N VAL A 29 -4.08 -16.31 -1.75
CA VAL A 29 -4.43 -14.90 -1.66
C VAL A 29 -5.95 -14.78 -1.80
N SER A 30 -6.62 -14.29 -0.78
CA SER A 30 -8.07 -14.13 -0.78
C SER A 30 -8.51 -12.82 -1.43
N HIS A 31 -7.76 -11.75 -1.20
CA HIS A 31 -8.08 -10.39 -1.66
C HIS A 31 -6.82 -9.65 -2.05
N ILE A 32 -6.95 -8.73 -3.00
CA ILE A 32 -5.86 -7.85 -3.45
C ILE A 32 -6.37 -6.41 -3.46
N LEU A 33 -5.60 -5.49 -2.88
CA LEU A 33 -5.91 -4.08 -2.88
C LEU A 33 -5.05 -3.38 -3.94
N LEU A 34 -5.71 -2.58 -4.78
CA LEU A 34 -5.10 -1.95 -5.95
C LEU A 34 -5.01 -0.43 -5.73
N PRO A 35 -3.83 0.11 -5.41
CA PRO A 35 -3.65 1.56 -5.31
C PRO A 35 -3.62 2.20 -6.69
N ASN A 36 -4.15 3.42 -6.80
CA ASN A 36 -4.06 4.22 -8.01
C ASN A 36 -2.74 5.00 -8.04
N ILE A 37 -2.18 5.22 -9.23
CA ILE A 37 -0.95 5.98 -9.45
C ILE A 37 -1.26 7.39 -9.98
N ASN A 38 -2.03 7.47 -11.06
CA ASN A 38 -2.33 8.71 -11.78
C ASN A 38 -3.71 8.65 -12.43
N LYS A 39 -4.03 9.61 -13.30
CA LYS A 39 -5.33 9.67 -13.97
C LYS A 39 -5.53 8.53 -14.96
N GLU A 40 -4.49 8.13 -15.64
CA GLU A 40 -4.48 7.11 -16.68
C GLU A 40 -4.70 5.71 -16.11
N SER A 41 -4.24 5.45 -14.89
CA SER A 41 -4.36 4.15 -14.21
C SER A 41 -5.75 3.89 -13.63
N ILE A 42 -6.62 4.90 -13.50
CA ILE A 42 -7.96 4.75 -12.91
C ILE A 42 -8.82 3.75 -13.69
N ALA A 43 -8.90 3.91 -15.01
CA ALA A 43 -9.79 3.09 -15.83
C ALA A 43 -9.38 1.61 -15.87
N PRO A 44 -8.11 1.24 -16.14
CA PRO A 44 -7.69 -0.16 -16.13
C PRO A 44 -7.82 -0.80 -14.73
N MET A 45 -7.52 -0.07 -13.65
CA MET A 45 -7.72 -0.56 -12.28
C MET A 45 -9.19 -0.88 -12.00
N LEU A 46 -10.12 0.04 -12.32
CA LEU A 46 -11.55 -0.17 -12.10
C LEU A 46 -12.10 -1.31 -12.96
N SER A 47 -11.65 -1.44 -14.21
CA SER A 47 -12.02 -2.55 -15.09
C SER A 47 -11.65 -3.89 -14.46
N LEU A 48 -10.43 -4.01 -13.97
CA LEU A 48 -9.96 -5.24 -13.32
C LEU A 48 -10.75 -5.56 -12.03
N CYS A 49 -11.09 -4.55 -11.22
CA CYS A 49 -11.93 -4.76 -10.04
C CYS A 49 -13.33 -5.26 -10.40
N GLN A 50 -13.89 -4.83 -11.54
CA GLN A 50 -15.20 -5.31 -12.02
C GLN A 50 -15.17 -6.76 -12.50
N GLU A 51 -14.02 -7.25 -12.99
CA GLU A 51 -13.84 -8.65 -13.39
C GLU A 51 -13.79 -9.60 -12.18
N TYR A 52 -13.32 -9.10 -11.03
CA TYR A 52 -13.18 -9.89 -9.79
C TYR A 52 -13.89 -9.23 -8.59
N PRO A 53 -15.23 -9.09 -8.64
CA PRO A 53 -16.00 -8.39 -7.63
C PRO A 53 -15.85 -9.05 -6.26
N GLY A 54 -15.63 -8.24 -5.23
CA GLY A 54 -15.45 -8.71 -3.86
C GLY A 54 -14.08 -9.34 -3.56
N ARG A 55 -13.19 -9.40 -4.55
CA ARG A 55 -11.82 -9.94 -4.41
C ARG A 55 -10.74 -8.88 -4.63
N LEU A 56 -10.96 -7.96 -5.57
CA LEU A 56 -10.06 -6.87 -5.90
C LEU A 56 -10.72 -5.55 -5.51
N PHE A 57 -9.99 -4.66 -4.83
CA PHE A 57 -10.51 -3.42 -4.28
C PHE A 57 -9.67 -2.23 -4.69
N PRO A 58 -10.26 -1.22 -5.36
CA PRO A 58 -9.53 -0.05 -5.84
C PRO A 58 -9.35 0.98 -4.73
N MET A 59 -8.25 1.72 -4.79
CA MET A 59 -8.00 2.92 -4.02
C MET A 59 -7.90 4.13 -4.95
N MET A 60 -7.98 5.35 -4.43
CA MET A 60 -7.84 6.58 -5.21
C MET A 60 -6.71 7.42 -4.65
N GLY A 61 -5.74 7.76 -5.50
CA GLY A 61 -4.63 8.63 -5.13
C GLY A 61 -3.81 9.07 -6.34
N LEU A 62 -3.06 10.16 -6.15
CA LEU A 62 -2.01 10.62 -7.04
C LEU A 62 -0.67 10.32 -6.39
N HIS A 63 0.09 9.41 -7.03
CA HIS A 63 1.41 9.01 -6.57
C HIS A 63 2.39 10.19 -6.59
N PRO A 64 3.31 10.34 -5.65
CA PRO A 64 4.24 11.46 -5.61
C PRO A 64 5.13 11.59 -6.86
N GLU A 65 5.55 10.50 -7.47
CA GLU A 65 6.35 10.53 -8.71
C GLU A 65 5.56 11.05 -9.93
N ASP A 66 4.23 11.00 -9.91
CA ASP A 66 3.35 11.52 -10.97
C ASP A 66 2.91 12.98 -10.75
N VAL A 67 3.37 13.60 -9.67
CA VAL A 67 3.11 15.01 -9.41
C VAL A 67 3.90 15.87 -10.40
N ASN A 68 3.18 16.69 -11.17
CA ASN A 68 3.72 17.56 -12.21
C ASN A 68 3.02 18.93 -12.20
N ALA A 69 3.29 19.78 -13.18
CA ALA A 69 2.72 21.14 -13.25
C ALA A 69 1.19 21.17 -13.28
N SER A 70 0.52 20.10 -13.71
CA SER A 70 -0.96 19.99 -13.77
C SER A 70 -1.58 19.25 -12.57
N TYR A 71 -0.82 19.00 -11.50
CA TYR A 71 -1.29 18.22 -10.35
C TYR A 71 -2.62 18.71 -9.75
N ARG A 72 -2.88 20.02 -9.74
CA ARG A 72 -4.15 20.57 -9.22
C ARG A 72 -5.37 20.16 -10.03
N GLU A 73 -5.22 20.08 -11.35
CA GLU A 73 -6.28 19.62 -12.25
C GLU A 73 -6.53 18.12 -12.02
N THR A 74 -5.46 17.34 -11.88
CA THR A 74 -5.53 15.92 -11.57
C THR A 74 -6.20 15.68 -10.22
N LEU A 75 -5.81 16.41 -9.18
CA LEU A 75 -6.45 16.34 -7.86
C LEU A 75 -7.93 16.71 -7.92
N SER A 76 -8.29 17.79 -8.62
CA SER A 76 -9.69 18.20 -8.78
C SER A 76 -10.54 17.13 -9.46
N TYR A 77 -9.98 16.45 -10.46
CA TYR A 77 -10.63 15.33 -11.14
C TYR A 77 -10.82 14.14 -10.18
N MET A 78 -9.78 13.73 -9.47
CA MET A 78 -9.85 12.61 -8.52
C MET A 78 -10.81 12.90 -7.36
N ASP A 79 -10.81 14.13 -6.85
CA ASP A 79 -11.74 14.56 -5.81
C ASP A 79 -13.19 14.47 -6.27
N SER A 80 -13.47 14.83 -7.53
CA SER A 80 -14.80 14.70 -8.11
C SER A 80 -15.29 13.25 -8.16
N LEU A 81 -14.38 12.27 -8.38
CA LEU A 81 -14.70 10.84 -8.36
C LEU A 81 -14.95 10.33 -6.93
N LEU A 82 -14.24 10.89 -5.94
CA LEU A 82 -14.44 10.58 -4.54
C LEU A 82 -15.68 11.25 -3.93
N ALA A 83 -16.25 12.26 -4.61
CA ALA A 83 -17.46 12.96 -4.16
C ALA A 83 -18.74 12.17 -4.43
N ASP A 84 -18.70 11.17 -5.29
CA ASP A 84 -19.84 10.24 -5.48
C ASP A 84 -19.97 9.35 -4.24
N GLU A 85 -21.13 9.37 -3.58
CA GLU A 85 -21.41 8.55 -2.40
C GLU A 85 -21.32 7.03 -2.67
N HIS A 86 -21.44 6.63 -3.94
CA HIS A 86 -21.37 5.23 -4.38
C HIS A 86 -20.02 4.85 -4.99
N HIS A 87 -18.99 5.69 -4.82
CA HIS A 87 -17.65 5.38 -5.35
C HIS A 87 -17.13 4.03 -4.81
N PRO A 88 -16.40 3.25 -5.62
CA PRO A 88 -15.91 1.93 -5.23
C PRO A 88 -14.65 1.95 -4.35
N TYR A 89 -14.00 3.11 -4.20
CA TYR A 89 -12.69 3.22 -3.57
C TYR A 89 -12.74 2.94 -2.08
N VAL A 90 -11.85 2.04 -1.61
CA VAL A 90 -11.79 1.59 -0.22
C VAL A 90 -10.80 2.38 0.63
N ALA A 91 -9.92 3.16 0.01
CA ALA A 91 -8.90 3.99 0.65
C ALA A 91 -8.49 5.16 -0.23
N VAL A 92 -7.74 6.10 0.34
CA VAL A 92 -6.94 7.08 -0.39
C VAL A 92 -5.52 6.53 -0.50
N GLY A 93 -5.09 6.20 -1.71
CA GLY A 93 -3.80 5.56 -2.00
C GLY A 93 -3.60 5.24 -3.48
N GLU A 94 -2.39 5.24 -3.94
CA GLU A 94 -1.15 5.49 -3.26
C GLU A 94 -0.85 7.00 -3.21
N VAL A 95 -0.45 7.48 -2.05
CA VAL A 95 -0.18 8.90 -1.81
C VAL A 95 1.08 9.03 -0.95
N GLY A 96 1.71 10.18 -0.91
CA GLY A 96 2.88 10.35 -0.05
C GLY A 96 3.93 11.26 -0.64
N LEU A 97 5.20 10.96 -0.31
CA LEU A 97 6.36 11.76 -0.72
C LEU A 97 7.49 10.86 -1.22
N ASP A 98 8.05 11.21 -2.37
CA ASP A 98 9.26 10.60 -2.93
C ASP A 98 10.25 11.68 -3.35
N PHE A 99 11.41 11.74 -2.67
CA PHE A 99 12.49 12.67 -2.97
C PHE A 99 13.75 11.95 -3.42
N TYR A 100 13.59 10.71 -3.94
CA TYR A 100 14.73 9.91 -4.37
C TYR A 100 15.13 10.17 -5.82
N TRP A 101 14.15 10.23 -6.72
CA TRP A 101 14.44 10.35 -8.15
C TRP A 101 14.51 11.80 -8.62
N ASP A 102 13.55 12.63 -8.21
CA ASP A 102 13.42 14.00 -8.65
C ASP A 102 12.82 14.88 -7.54
N GLU A 103 13.48 15.99 -7.21
CA GLU A 103 13.01 16.97 -6.24
C GLU A 103 12.39 18.21 -6.89
N THR A 104 12.23 18.24 -8.22
CA THR A 104 11.69 19.38 -8.97
C THR A 104 10.33 19.84 -8.43
N TYR A 105 9.48 18.88 -8.07
CA TYR A 105 8.13 19.12 -7.55
C TYR A 105 7.98 18.84 -6.05
N ARG A 106 9.05 18.96 -5.27
CA ARG A 106 9.04 18.68 -3.82
C ARG A 106 7.94 19.41 -3.05
N ARG A 107 7.74 20.71 -3.36
CA ARG A 107 6.69 21.51 -2.75
C ARG A 107 5.31 21.04 -3.19
N GLU A 108 5.13 20.81 -4.46
CA GLU A 108 3.87 20.32 -5.05
C GLU A 108 3.51 18.93 -4.55
N GLN A 109 4.48 18.04 -4.37
CA GLN A 109 4.27 16.74 -3.71
C GLN A 109 3.74 16.92 -2.28
N THR A 110 4.32 17.83 -1.51
CA THR A 110 3.86 18.10 -0.13
C THR A 110 2.44 18.69 -0.11
N GLU A 111 2.12 19.63 -1.02
CA GLU A 111 0.77 20.19 -1.18
C GLU A 111 -0.23 19.09 -1.60
N THR A 112 0.16 18.25 -2.54
CA THR A 112 -0.64 17.10 -3.03
C THR A 112 -0.91 16.12 -1.90
N PHE A 113 0.10 15.75 -1.13
CA PHE A 113 -0.05 14.83 -0.02
C PHE A 113 -1.01 15.39 1.04
N ARG A 114 -0.84 16.66 1.45
CA ARG A 114 -1.78 17.32 2.40
C ARG A 114 -3.22 17.28 1.90
N THR A 115 -3.46 17.62 0.65
CA THR A 115 -4.81 17.59 0.05
C THR A 115 -5.41 16.19 0.13
N GLN A 116 -4.63 15.17 -0.15
CA GLN A 116 -5.10 13.78 -0.12
C GLN A 116 -5.29 13.24 1.31
N VAL A 117 -4.49 13.69 2.27
CA VAL A 117 -4.74 13.43 3.70
C VAL A 117 -6.08 14.06 4.12
N GLU A 118 -6.37 15.28 3.69
CA GLU A 118 -7.65 15.93 3.97
C GLU A 118 -8.84 15.16 3.38
N TRP A 119 -8.70 14.59 2.17
CA TRP A 119 -9.73 13.70 1.61
C TRP A 119 -10.00 12.49 2.50
N ALA A 120 -8.93 11.87 2.99
CA ALA A 120 -9.04 10.71 3.87
C ALA A 120 -9.74 11.05 5.19
N VAL A 121 -9.41 12.21 5.79
CA VAL A 121 -10.08 12.71 7.01
C VAL A 121 -11.56 12.97 6.76
N GLN A 122 -11.89 13.77 5.74
CA GLN A 122 -13.26 14.18 5.44
C GLN A 122 -14.17 12.99 5.12
N ARG A 123 -13.64 12.01 4.38
CA ARG A 123 -14.40 10.83 3.91
C ARG A 123 -14.28 9.63 4.84
N ARG A 124 -13.46 9.74 5.89
CA ARG A 124 -13.15 8.63 6.81
C ARG A 124 -12.61 7.40 6.09
N LEU A 125 -11.78 7.62 5.08
CA LEU A 125 -11.08 6.58 4.35
C LEU A 125 -9.69 6.33 4.97
N PRO A 126 -9.18 5.08 4.92
CA PRO A 126 -7.78 4.82 5.26
C PRO A 126 -6.83 5.49 4.26
N LEU A 127 -5.57 5.69 4.68
CA LEU A 127 -4.47 6.13 3.83
C LEU A 127 -3.53 4.96 3.50
N VAL A 128 -3.06 4.87 2.26
CA VAL A 128 -1.93 4.01 1.87
C VAL A 128 -0.80 4.90 1.38
N ILE A 129 0.28 4.93 2.16
CA ILE A 129 1.28 5.99 2.12
C ILE A 129 2.62 5.46 1.62
N HIS A 130 3.11 6.06 0.54
CA HIS A 130 4.45 5.91 -0.01
C HIS A 130 5.43 6.85 0.69
N ILE A 131 6.62 6.34 1.05
CA ILE A 131 7.69 7.14 1.66
C ILE A 131 9.03 6.72 1.07
N ARG A 132 9.70 7.65 0.39
CA ARG A 132 11.07 7.41 -0.08
C ARG A 132 11.91 8.68 0.02
N ASN A 133 12.99 8.62 0.81
CA ASN A 133 13.86 9.77 1.11
C ASN A 133 13.13 11.03 1.64
N ALA A 134 11.96 10.86 2.30
CA ALA A 134 11.08 11.95 2.72
C ALA A 134 10.48 11.74 4.11
N HIS A 135 11.10 10.89 4.94
CA HIS A 135 10.55 10.48 6.24
C HIS A 135 10.23 11.67 7.14
N LYS A 136 11.17 12.61 7.28
CA LYS A 136 11.03 13.79 8.15
C LYS A 136 9.85 14.66 7.71
N GLU A 137 9.78 14.99 6.43
CA GLU A 137 8.75 15.83 5.85
C GLU A 137 7.36 15.16 5.94
N LEU A 138 7.32 13.84 5.74
CA LEU A 138 6.08 13.10 5.88
C LEU A 138 5.58 13.10 7.33
N VAL A 139 6.46 12.85 8.31
CA VAL A 139 6.11 12.90 9.74
C VAL A 139 5.63 14.30 10.13
N GLU A 140 6.26 15.37 9.60
CA GLU A 140 5.84 16.74 9.82
C GLU A 140 4.41 16.98 9.31
N VAL A 141 4.10 16.58 8.07
CA VAL A 141 2.73 16.66 7.53
C VAL A 141 1.74 15.85 8.36
N MET A 142 2.05 14.60 8.65
CA MET A 142 1.15 13.71 9.39
C MET A 142 0.89 14.19 10.82
N SER A 143 1.84 14.89 11.44
CA SER A 143 1.69 15.43 12.80
C SER A 143 0.56 16.45 12.90
N ASP A 144 0.28 17.21 11.85
CA ASP A 144 -0.85 18.15 11.80
C ASP A 144 -2.22 17.43 11.90
N TYR A 145 -2.25 16.13 11.60
CA TYR A 145 -3.45 15.31 11.58
C TYR A 145 -3.47 14.22 12.68
N ALA A 146 -2.54 14.25 13.63
CA ALA A 146 -2.39 13.20 14.65
C ALA A 146 -3.65 12.94 15.48
N SER A 147 -4.50 13.96 15.69
CA SER A 147 -5.76 13.85 16.44
C SER A 147 -6.98 13.53 15.56
N SER A 148 -6.82 13.35 14.24
CA SER A 148 -7.93 13.16 13.29
C SER A 148 -8.58 11.77 13.34
N GLY A 149 -7.94 10.80 14.01
CA GLY A 149 -8.37 9.40 14.01
C GLY A 149 -8.09 8.66 12.69
N LEU A 150 -7.16 9.18 11.87
CA LEU A 150 -6.70 8.52 10.66
C LEU A 150 -6.16 7.13 10.96
N ARG A 151 -6.33 6.25 9.98
CA ARG A 151 -5.77 4.90 9.94
C ARG A 151 -5.19 4.63 8.57
N GLY A 152 -4.29 3.65 8.45
CA GLY A 152 -3.73 3.35 7.15
C GLY A 152 -2.55 2.40 7.18
N ILE A 153 -1.81 2.41 6.10
CA ILE A 153 -0.61 1.62 5.89
C ILE A 153 0.50 2.56 5.43
N PHE A 154 1.65 2.47 6.07
CA PHE A 154 2.91 2.94 5.50
C PHE A 154 3.43 1.80 4.63
N HIS A 155 3.16 1.91 3.34
CA HIS A 155 3.46 0.90 2.33
C HIS A 155 4.97 0.76 2.13
N CYS A 156 5.40 -0.43 1.73
CA CYS A 156 6.78 -0.77 1.37
C CYS A 156 7.83 -0.34 2.41
N PHE A 157 7.50 -0.52 3.70
CA PHE A 157 8.40 -0.08 4.75
C PHE A 157 9.75 -0.79 4.67
N GLY A 158 10.81 0.00 4.56
CA GLY A 158 12.21 -0.46 4.48
C GLY A 158 13.14 0.32 5.42
N GLY A 159 12.59 1.07 6.36
CA GLY A 159 13.32 1.98 7.23
C GLY A 159 13.94 1.35 8.48
N THR A 160 14.43 2.22 9.35
CA THR A 160 15.05 1.89 10.64
C THR A 160 14.00 1.61 11.72
N LEU A 161 14.44 1.05 12.86
CA LEU A 161 13.56 0.85 14.03
C LEU A 161 13.01 2.18 14.58
N GLU A 162 13.81 3.25 14.54
CA GLU A 162 13.38 4.56 15.00
C GLU A 162 12.29 5.12 14.09
N GLU A 163 12.44 5.02 12.77
CA GLU A 163 11.40 5.41 11.81
C GLU A 163 10.13 4.56 11.99
N ALA A 164 10.24 3.25 12.20
CA ALA A 164 9.10 2.39 12.49
C ALA A 164 8.34 2.87 13.73
N ARG A 165 9.03 3.23 14.82
CA ARG A 165 8.43 3.76 16.05
C ARG A 165 7.71 5.08 15.83
N GLN A 166 8.32 6.00 15.07
CA GLN A 166 7.72 7.30 14.76
C GLN A 166 6.45 7.14 13.93
N LEU A 167 6.47 6.29 12.89
CA LEU A 167 5.31 6.03 12.05
C LEU A 167 4.18 5.34 12.84
N LEU A 168 4.51 4.35 13.64
CA LEU A 168 3.54 3.62 14.44
C LEU A 168 2.96 4.43 15.63
N ALA A 169 3.59 5.55 16.00
CA ALA A 169 3.06 6.47 16.99
C ALA A 169 1.76 7.16 16.53
N PHE A 170 1.50 7.22 15.22
CA PHE A 170 0.20 7.69 14.68
C PHE A 170 -0.99 6.77 14.98
N GLY A 171 -0.81 5.71 15.75
CA GLY A 171 -1.88 4.91 16.34
C GLY A 171 -2.59 3.95 15.39
N GLY A 172 -3.37 4.45 14.45
CA GLY A 172 -4.22 3.68 13.53
C GLY A 172 -3.49 3.05 12.33
N PHE A 173 -2.14 3.09 12.29
CA PHE A 173 -1.37 2.66 11.14
C PHE A 173 -0.65 1.33 11.35
N CYS A 174 -0.46 0.60 10.25
CA CYS A 174 0.38 -0.58 10.14
C CYS A 174 1.54 -0.31 9.17
N LEU A 175 2.59 -1.15 9.24
CA LEU A 175 3.67 -1.19 8.26
C LEU A 175 3.35 -2.24 7.20
N GLY A 176 3.38 -1.86 5.92
CA GLY A 176 3.31 -2.75 4.78
C GLY A 176 4.67 -3.42 4.56
N ILE A 177 4.70 -4.73 4.62
CA ILE A 177 5.93 -5.52 4.50
C ILE A 177 5.86 -6.38 3.25
N GLY A 178 6.77 -6.11 2.33
CA GLY A 178 6.86 -6.76 1.02
C GLY A 178 8.18 -7.51 0.81
N GLY A 179 8.50 -7.75 -0.48
CA GLY A 179 9.62 -8.57 -0.92
C GLY A 179 10.99 -8.18 -0.38
N ILE A 180 11.21 -6.90 -0.04
CA ILE A 180 12.46 -6.36 0.55
C ILE A 180 12.87 -7.16 1.81
N LEU A 181 11.90 -7.66 2.59
CA LEU A 181 12.13 -8.46 3.78
C LEU A 181 13.03 -9.68 3.51
N THR A 182 12.95 -10.23 2.31
CA THR A 182 13.68 -11.46 1.92
C THR A 182 15.08 -11.20 1.37
N PHE A 183 15.45 -9.93 1.13
CA PHE A 183 16.72 -9.60 0.49
C PHE A 183 17.91 -9.86 1.43
N LYS A 184 19.00 -10.40 0.88
CA LYS A 184 20.20 -10.79 1.66
C LYS A 184 20.79 -9.64 2.49
N LYS A 185 20.66 -8.40 2.04
CA LYS A 185 21.23 -7.23 2.71
C LYS A 185 20.17 -6.41 3.47
N SER A 186 18.94 -6.93 3.60
CA SER A 186 17.87 -6.23 4.30
C SER A 186 18.11 -6.23 5.80
N SER A 187 18.00 -5.07 6.43
CA SER A 187 17.97 -4.91 7.88
C SER A 187 16.58 -5.14 8.50
N LEU A 188 15.54 -5.28 7.66
CA LEU A 188 14.16 -5.45 8.13
C LEU A 188 13.96 -6.60 9.13
N PRO A 189 14.59 -7.78 8.99
CA PRO A 189 14.42 -8.84 9.98
C PRO A 189 14.78 -8.40 11.41
N GLU A 190 15.84 -7.60 11.56
CA GLU A 190 16.29 -7.07 12.86
C GLU A 190 15.30 -6.00 13.37
N VAL A 191 14.81 -5.13 12.49
CA VAL A 191 13.81 -4.11 12.83
C VAL A 191 12.50 -4.76 13.28
N LEU A 192 12.00 -5.73 12.52
CA LEU A 192 10.71 -6.37 12.77
C LEU A 192 10.70 -7.22 14.03
N ALA A 193 11.85 -7.74 14.48
CA ALA A 193 11.96 -8.40 15.79
C ALA A 193 11.53 -7.50 16.97
N HIS A 194 11.47 -6.18 16.76
CA HIS A 194 11.05 -5.18 17.75
C HIS A 194 9.69 -4.53 17.46
N VAL A 195 9.02 -4.92 16.38
CA VAL A 195 7.69 -4.43 15.99
C VAL A 195 6.67 -5.55 16.23
N PRO A 196 5.55 -5.30 16.91
CA PRO A 196 4.55 -6.36 17.12
C PRO A 196 3.88 -6.76 15.80
N LEU A 197 3.64 -8.07 15.61
CA LEU A 197 2.98 -8.61 14.42
C LEU A 197 1.59 -7.99 14.19
N SER A 198 0.92 -7.55 15.26
CA SER A 198 -0.36 -6.82 15.21
C SER A 198 -0.29 -5.42 14.57
N ARG A 199 0.90 -5.00 14.15
CA ARG A 199 1.12 -3.71 13.47
C ARG A 199 1.71 -3.90 12.06
N ILE A 200 1.62 -5.11 11.51
CA ILE A 200 2.15 -5.48 10.20
C ILE A 200 1.02 -5.96 9.30
N VAL A 201 1.09 -5.58 8.03
CA VAL A 201 0.32 -6.15 6.93
C VAL A 201 1.29 -6.67 5.86
N MET A 202 0.85 -7.62 5.07
CA MET A 202 1.65 -8.18 3.97
C MET A 202 1.24 -7.54 2.64
N GLU A 203 2.20 -7.38 1.76
CA GLU A 203 2.02 -6.84 0.42
C GLU A 203 3.06 -7.40 -0.54
N THR A 204 2.88 -7.14 -1.83
CA THR A 204 3.87 -7.48 -2.85
C THR A 204 4.52 -6.27 -3.50
N ASP A 205 3.79 -5.21 -3.71
CA ASP A 205 4.17 -4.07 -4.55
C ASP A 205 4.46 -4.53 -6.00
N SER A 206 3.72 -5.55 -6.45
CA SER A 206 3.93 -6.08 -7.80
C SER A 206 3.51 -5.07 -8.88
N PRO A 207 4.30 -4.91 -9.95
CA PRO A 207 5.34 -5.81 -10.49
C PRO A 207 6.74 -5.65 -9.89
N TYR A 208 6.93 -4.78 -8.90
CA TYR A 208 8.23 -4.39 -8.35
C TYR A 208 8.70 -5.32 -7.22
N LEU A 209 9.98 -5.22 -6.86
CA LEU A 209 10.56 -5.74 -5.61
C LEU A 209 10.33 -7.25 -5.35
N ALA A 210 10.33 -8.09 -6.40
CA ALA A 210 10.12 -9.53 -6.26
C ALA A 210 10.98 -10.13 -5.14
N PRO A 211 10.38 -10.95 -4.23
CA PRO A 211 11.10 -11.58 -3.12
C PRO A 211 12.10 -12.65 -3.61
N VAL A 212 13.00 -13.09 -2.73
CA VAL A 212 13.78 -14.33 -2.94
C VAL A 212 12.79 -15.51 -2.79
N PRO A 213 12.81 -16.50 -3.72
CA PRO A 213 13.83 -16.77 -4.76
C PRO A 213 13.56 -16.11 -6.12
N HIS A 214 12.57 -15.23 -6.23
CA HIS A 214 12.11 -14.69 -7.51
C HIS A 214 12.84 -13.42 -7.96
N ARG A 215 13.94 -13.04 -7.31
CA ARG A 215 14.72 -11.83 -7.65
C ARG A 215 15.07 -11.76 -9.13
N GLY A 216 14.92 -10.54 -9.72
CA GLY A 216 15.18 -10.28 -11.14
C GLY A 216 14.05 -10.70 -12.09
N LYS A 217 12.95 -11.21 -11.56
CA LYS A 217 11.71 -11.46 -12.31
C LYS A 217 10.66 -10.41 -11.96
N ARG A 218 9.62 -10.27 -12.78
CA ARG A 218 8.42 -9.51 -12.45
C ARG A 218 7.79 -10.11 -11.19
N ASN A 219 7.46 -9.27 -10.21
CA ASN A 219 6.75 -9.68 -9.01
C ASN A 219 5.27 -9.94 -9.32
N GLU A 220 4.61 -10.76 -8.52
CA GLU A 220 3.17 -11.01 -8.58
C GLU A 220 2.59 -11.32 -7.20
N SER A 221 1.29 -11.09 -7.01
CA SER A 221 0.62 -11.26 -5.71
C SER A 221 0.76 -12.66 -5.11
N ALA A 222 0.94 -13.71 -5.94
CA ALA A 222 1.23 -15.07 -5.46
C ALA A 222 2.50 -15.14 -4.59
N PHE A 223 3.47 -14.25 -4.81
CA PHE A 223 4.75 -14.27 -4.09
C PHE A 223 4.68 -13.64 -2.68
N VAL A 224 3.51 -13.16 -2.24
CA VAL A 224 3.29 -12.76 -0.84
C VAL A 224 3.51 -13.93 0.12
N THR A 225 3.41 -15.16 -0.36
CA THR A 225 3.73 -16.38 0.40
C THR A 225 5.17 -16.41 0.90
N GLU A 226 6.12 -15.86 0.13
CA GLU A 226 7.54 -15.79 0.54
C GLU A 226 7.71 -14.77 1.69
N VAL A 227 6.94 -13.70 1.68
CA VAL A 227 6.90 -12.71 2.77
C VAL A 227 6.31 -13.35 4.03
N GLN A 228 5.19 -14.07 3.89
CA GLN A 228 4.56 -14.82 4.98
C GLN A 228 5.53 -15.79 5.66
N GLN A 229 6.22 -16.62 4.88
CA GLN A 229 7.21 -17.59 5.39
C GLN A 229 8.34 -16.89 6.15
N LYS A 230 8.81 -15.75 5.63
CA LYS A 230 9.88 -15.00 6.27
C LYS A 230 9.42 -14.34 7.57
N LEU A 231 8.19 -13.81 7.62
CA LEU A 231 7.58 -13.28 8.85
C LEU A 231 7.40 -14.41 9.89
N ALA A 232 6.88 -15.56 9.48
CA ALA A 232 6.73 -16.72 10.36
C ALA A 232 8.06 -17.11 11.05
N TYR A 233 9.15 -17.12 10.29
CA TYR A 233 10.48 -17.35 10.82
C TYR A 233 10.93 -16.28 11.83
N ILE A 234 10.72 -14.98 11.53
CA ILE A 234 11.15 -13.85 12.38
C ILE A 234 10.38 -13.84 13.69
N TYR A 235 9.06 -14.05 13.65
CA TYR A 235 8.21 -14.03 14.84
C TYR A 235 8.15 -15.37 15.57
N ASN A 236 8.77 -16.41 15.03
CA ASN A 236 8.73 -17.79 15.57
C ASN A 236 7.29 -18.28 15.80
N VAL A 237 6.43 -18.09 14.81
CA VAL A 237 5.05 -18.54 14.76
C VAL A 237 4.78 -19.32 13.47
N SER A 238 3.62 -19.98 13.34
CA SER A 238 3.28 -20.64 12.09
C SER A 238 2.89 -19.65 10.97
N PRO A 239 3.00 -20.03 9.68
CA PRO A 239 2.53 -19.21 8.57
C PRO A 239 1.04 -18.85 8.68
N GLU A 240 0.20 -19.79 9.18
CA GLU A 240 -1.22 -19.57 9.39
C GLU A 240 -1.50 -18.52 10.46
N GLU A 241 -0.66 -18.44 11.50
CA GLU A 241 -0.75 -17.41 12.53
C GLU A 241 -0.35 -16.04 11.98
N VAL A 242 0.67 -15.97 11.11
CA VAL A 242 1.02 -14.73 10.39
C VAL A 242 -0.15 -14.28 9.54
N GLU A 243 -0.72 -15.17 8.71
CA GLU A 243 -1.89 -14.86 7.88
C GLU A 243 -3.06 -14.35 8.72
N ARG A 244 -3.43 -15.08 9.76
CA ARG A 244 -4.54 -14.69 10.63
C ARG A 244 -4.34 -13.29 11.22
N CYS A 245 -3.15 -13.02 11.78
CA CYS A 245 -2.86 -11.76 12.44
C CYS A 245 -2.82 -10.60 11.44
N THR A 246 -2.13 -10.77 10.31
CA THR A 246 -2.02 -9.71 9.29
C THR A 246 -3.35 -9.44 8.60
N ASP A 247 -4.16 -10.46 8.31
CA ASP A 247 -5.50 -10.29 7.74
C ASP A 247 -6.44 -9.56 8.71
N GLU A 248 -6.35 -9.84 10.02
CA GLU A 248 -7.07 -9.07 11.05
C GLU A 248 -6.67 -7.61 11.08
N ASN A 249 -5.36 -7.32 10.97
CA ASN A 249 -4.86 -5.95 10.89
C ASN A 249 -5.43 -5.23 9.65
N VAL A 250 -5.43 -5.88 8.49
CA VAL A 250 -6.02 -5.31 7.26
C VAL A 250 -7.51 -5.01 7.46
N LYS A 251 -8.27 -5.94 8.05
CA LYS A 251 -9.70 -5.74 8.32
C LYS A 251 -9.98 -4.58 9.27
N CYS A 252 -9.10 -4.36 10.25
CA CYS A 252 -9.17 -3.19 11.14
C CYS A 252 -8.90 -1.87 10.41
N VAL A 253 -7.96 -1.84 9.47
CA VAL A 253 -7.65 -0.66 8.67
C VAL A 253 -8.75 -0.37 7.67
N PHE A 254 -9.15 -1.36 6.85
CA PHE A 254 -10.12 -1.21 5.76
C PHE A 254 -11.53 -1.63 6.18
N ASN A 255 -12.06 -0.99 7.19
CA ASN A 255 -13.33 -1.34 7.83
C ASN A 255 -14.59 -1.09 6.96
N ARG A 256 -14.46 -0.48 5.77
CA ARG A 256 -15.56 -0.33 4.80
C ARG A 256 -15.73 -1.57 3.92
N ILE A 257 -14.72 -2.40 3.82
CA ILE A 257 -14.81 -3.64 3.03
C ILE A 257 -15.67 -4.65 3.78
N LYS A 258 -16.68 -5.17 3.10
CA LYS A 258 -17.44 -6.32 3.60
C LYS A 258 -16.66 -7.59 3.25
N TRP A 259 -15.75 -7.97 4.13
CA TRP A 259 -14.93 -9.15 3.99
C TRP A 259 -15.82 -10.41 3.99
N GLN A 260 -15.71 -11.23 2.95
CA GLN A 260 -16.44 -12.50 2.80
C GLN A 260 -15.57 -13.67 3.22
#